data_f55947c701948f2884fe0f20a7a05c39
#
_entry.id   f55947c701948f2884fe0f20a7a05c39
#
_cell.length_a   1.000
_cell.length_b   1.000
_cell.length_c   1.000
_cell.angle_alpha   90.00
_cell.angle_beta   90.00
_cell.angle_gamma   90.00
#
_symmetry.space_group_name_H-M   'P 1'
#
loop_
_entity.id
_entity.type
_entity.pdbx_description
1 polymer ?
#
loop_
_entity_poly.entity_id
_entity_poly.type
_entity_poly.pdbx_seq_one_letter_code
_entity_poly.pdbx_strand_id
1 'polypeptide(L)'
;MSCILILNSRITVERRYIETTTGAIVRYLPAYSPDYNPIELGFGSMKAFLKRMNSDPNTSIARTHPQIACKLAMVHVSQNATRGFFRHAGYDVLTVAELQELERRKKEEKFLMLFLINKLIYE
;
A
#
# COMPACT_ATOMS: atom_id res chain seq x y z
N MET A 1 9.96 -1.77 7.29
CA MET A 1 9.05 -1.13 6.29
C MET A 1 7.98 -0.38 7.05
N SER A 2 7.92 0.92 6.92
CA SER A 2 6.82 1.69 7.53
C SER A 2 5.62 1.61 6.59
N CYS A 3 4.56 0.93 7.03
CA CYS A 3 3.28 0.94 6.33
C CYS A 3 2.49 2.18 6.73
N ILE A 4 1.83 2.84 5.79
CA ILE A 4 0.90 3.92 6.08
C ILE A 4 -0.51 3.31 6.05
N LEU A 5 -1.21 3.44 7.17
CA LEU A 5 -2.61 3.06 7.30
C LEU A 5 -3.49 4.30 7.24
N ILE A 6 -4.49 4.28 6.36
CA ILE A 6 -5.42 5.38 6.16
C ILE A 6 -6.76 4.97 6.76
N LEU A 7 -7.23 5.71 7.74
CA LEU A 7 -8.47 5.42 8.46
C LEU A 7 -9.47 6.57 8.33
N ASN A 8 -10.74 6.21 8.16
CA ASN A 8 -11.84 7.17 8.04
C ASN A 8 -12.42 7.63 9.39
N SER A 9 -12.02 7.01 10.50
CA SER A 9 -12.54 7.33 11.82
C SER A 9 -11.45 7.51 12.87
N ARG A 10 -11.68 8.40 13.83
CA ARG A 10 -10.77 8.69 14.95
C ARG A 10 -10.94 7.66 16.06
N ILE A 11 -10.24 6.55 16.00
CA ILE A 11 -10.18 5.60 17.09
C ILE A 11 -8.76 5.69 17.70
N THR A 12 -8.65 6.43 18.79
CA THR A 12 -7.34 6.81 19.38
C THR A 12 -6.60 5.65 20.04
N VAL A 13 -7.31 4.70 20.62
CA VAL A 13 -6.70 3.55 21.30
C VAL A 13 -6.08 2.58 20.29
N GLU A 14 -6.80 2.29 19.22
CA GLU A 14 -6.34 1.39 18.16
C GLU A 14 -5.15 1.99 17.38
N ARG A 15 -5.12 3.30 17.19
CA ARG A 15 -3.99 3.99 16.58
C ARG A 15 -2.69 3.69 17.30
N ARG A 16 -2.66 3.93 18.62
CA ARG A 16 -1.45 3.72 19.43
C ARG A 16 -1.01 2.26 19.37
N TYR A 17 -1.95 1.32 19.45
CA TYR A 17 -1.66 -0.10 19.35
C TYR A 17 -1.03 -0.47 18.00
N ILE A 18 -1.62 0.01 16.90
CA ILE A 18 -1.09 -0.23 15.54
C ILE A 18 0.30 0.36 15.38
N GLU A 19 0.49 1.64 15.74
CA GLU A 19 1.78 2.32 15.60
C GLU A 19 2.88 1.65 16.41
N THR A 20 2.58 1.20 17.64
CA THR A 20 3.56 0.53 18.52
C THR A 20 3.85 -0.90 18.11
N THR A 21 2.84 -1.66 17.65
CA THR A 21 2.98 -3.09 17.35
C THR A 21 3.56 -3.34 15.95
N THR A 22 3.15 -2.52 14.97
CA THR A 22 3.54 -2.73 13.56
C THR A 22 4.57 -1.74 13.04
N GLY A 23 4.84 -0.65 13.76
CA GLY A 23 5.65 0.48 13.28
C GLY A 23 5.00 1.24 12.12
N ALA A 24 3.70 1.02 11.87
CA ALA A 24 2.96 1.70 10.81
C ALA A 24 2.61 3.14 11.23
N ILE A 25 2.56 4.04 10.24
CA ILE A 25 2.09 5.42 10.46
C ILE A 25 0.60 5.47 10.14
N VAL A 26 -0.20 5.88 11.13
CA VAL A 26 -1.64 6.06 10.95
C VAL A 26 -1.94 7.50 10.54
N ARG A 27 -2.60 7.67 9.41
CA ARG A 27 -3.09 8.95 8.90
C ARG A 27 -4.60 8.94 8.83
N TYR A 28 -5.21 10.01 9.33
CA TYR A 28 -6.65 10.22 9.22
C TYR A 28 -6.96 11.09 8.01
N LEU A 29 -8.00 10.70 7.29
CA LEU A 29 -8.51 11.51 6.20
C LEU A 29 -9.29 12.70 6.74
N PRO A 30 -9.26 13.86 6.06
CA PRO A 30 -10.19 14.93 6.32
C PRO A 30 -11.64 14.45 6.15
N ALA A 31 -12.56 15.06 6.88
CA ALA A 31 -13.97 14.73 6.75
C ALA A 31 -14.45 14.97 5.30
N TYR A 32 -15.29 14.07 4.80
CA TYR A 32 -15.87 14.15 3.45
C TYR A 32 -14.88 14.27 2.28
N SER A 33 -13.69 13.71 2.41
CA SER A 33 -12.64 13.79 1.39
C SER A 33 -12.26 12.41 0.82
N PRO A 34 -13.15 11.77 0.05
CA PRO A 34 -12.89 10.44 -0.53
C PRO A 34 -11.74 10.45 -1.54
N ASP A 35 -11.47 11.60 -2.17
CA ASP A 35 -10.41 11.75 -3.18
C ASP A 35 -9.00 11.51 -2.62
N TYR A 36 -8.82 11.71 -1.31
CA TYR A 36 -7.57 11.39 -0.62
C TYR A 36 -7.49 9.93 -0.16
N ASN A 37 -8.52 9.12 -0.45
CA ASN A 37 -8.53 7.71 -0.10
C ASN A 37 -8.18 6.84 -1.31
N PRO A 38 -6.95 6.30 -1.42
CA PRO A 38 -6.54 5.50 -2.58
C PRO A 38 -7.36 4.22 -2.76
N ILE A 39 -8.06 3.74 -1.72
CA ILE A 39 -8.88 2.52 -1.81
C ILE A 39 -10.10 2.71 -2.71
N GLU A 40 -10.60 3.94 -2.86
CA GLU A 40 -11.71 4.24 -3.76
C GLU A 40 -11.35 3.96 -5.22
N LEU A 41 -10.12 4.30 -5.61
CA LEU A 41 -9.58 3.97 -6.94
C LEU A 41 -9.40 2.47 -7.12
N GLY A 42 -8.99 1.77 -6.06
CA GLY A 42 -8.91 0.31 -6.04
C GLY A 42 -10.27 -0.34 -6.28
N PHE A 43 -11.30 0.10 -5.57
CA PHE A 43 -12.68 -0.37 -5.79
C PHE A 43 -13.20 -0.01 -7.17
N GLY A 44 -12.89 1.19 -7.69
CA GLY A 44 -13.22 1.59 -9.05
C GLY A 44 -12.62 0.63 -10.09
N SER A 45 -11.34 0.29 -9.95
CA SER A 45 -10.65 -0.67 -10.81
C SER A 45 -11.26 -2.07 -10.76
N MET A 46 -11.56 -2.58 -9.56
CA MET A 46 -12.23 -3.87 -9.38
C MET A 46 -13.63 -3.90 -10.01
N LYS A 47 -14.43 -2.85 -9.81
CA LYS A 47 -15.76 -2.72 -10.44
C LYS A 47 -15.68 -2.70 -11.96
N ALA A 48 -14.71 -1.97 -12.53
CA ALA A 48 -14.49 -1.93 -13.98
C ALA A 48 -14.10 -3.30 -14.53
N PHE A 49 -13.25 -4.05 -13.81
CA PHE A 49 -12.89 -5.41 -14.16
C PHE A 49 -14.10 -6.36 -14.15
N LEU A 50 -14.89 -6.34 -13.08
CA LEU A 50 -16.10 -7.16 -12.95
C LEU A 50 -17.13 -6.82 -14.03
N LYS A 51 -17.29 -5.54 -14.38
CA LYS A 51 -18.19 -5.13 -15.45
C LYS A 51 -17.77 -5.70 -16.80
N ARG A 52 -16.47 -5.73 -17.11
CA ARG A 52 -15.94 -6.36 -18.32
C ARG A 52 -16.18 -7.87 -18.35
N MET A 53 -15.96 -8.54 -17.21
CA MET A 53 -16.25 -9.99 -17.10
C MET A 53 -17.73 -10.33 -17.24
N ASN A 54 -18.61 -9.38 -16.93
CA ASN A 54 -20.06 -9.55 -17.00
C ASN A 54 -20.68 -9.11 -18.34
N SER A 55 -19.88 -8.69 -19.30
CA SER A 55 -20.40 -8.20 -20.60
C SER A 55 -21.10 -9.29 -21.41
N ASP A 56 -20.77 -10.56 -21.21
CA ASP A 56 -21.47 -11.70 -21.83
C ASP A 56 -22.42 -12.35 -20.80
N PRO A 57 -23.75 -12.29 -21.02
CA PRO A 57 -24.74 -12.87 -20.11
C PRO A 57 -24.62 -14.38 -19.92
N ASN A 58 -24.07 -15.10 -20.94
CA ASN A 58 -24.03 -16.58 -20.97
C ASN A 58 -22.79 -17.13 -20.24
N THR A 59 -21.73 -16.35 -20.13
CA THR A 59 -20.44 -16.77 -19.51
C THR A 59 -20.08 -16.03 -18.25
N SER A 60 -21.03 -15.29 -17.67
CA SER A 60 -20.78 -14.44 -16.51
C SER A 60 -20.45 -15.25 -15.25
N ILE A 61 -19.15 -15.37 -14.96
CA ILE A 61 -18.62 -15.96 -13.70
C ILE A 61 -19.15 -15.20 -12.48
N ALA A 62 -19.41 -13.91 -12.58
CA ALA A 62 -19.89 -13.11 -11.47
C ALA A 62 -21.34 -13.44 -11.09
N ARG A 63 -22.14 -13.99 -12.00
CA ARG A 63 -23.51 -14.47 -11.70
C ARG A 63 -23.49 -15.87 -11.10
N THR A 64 -22.69 -16.77 -11.66
CA THR A 64 -22.65 -18.18 -11.24
C THR A 64 -21.78 -18.36 -9.98
N HIS A 65 -20.65 -17.64 -9.89
CA HIS A 65 -19.67 -17.77 -8.82
C HIS A 65 -19.17 -16.40 -8.34
N PRO A 66 -19.99 -15.60 -7.65
CA PRO A 66 -19.64 -14.22 -7.27
C PRO A 66 -18.39 -14.14 -6.40
N GLN A 67 -18.16 -15.14 -5.54
CA GLN A 67 -16.97 -15.19 -4.68
C GLN A 67 -15.67 -15.34 -5.49
N ILE A 68 -15.71 -16.17 -6.57
CA ILE A 68 -14.57 -16.35 -7.47
C ILE A 68 -14.32 -15.07 -8.26
N ALA A 69 -15.37 -14.45 -8.77
CA ALA A 69 -15.28 -13.18 -9.49
C ALA A 69 -14.65 -12.08 -8.63
N CYS A 70 -15.05 -11.96 -7.37
CA CYS A 70 -14.45 -11.00 -6.42
C CYS A 70 -12.96 -11.28 -6.17
N LYS A 71 -12.58 -12.55 -5.97
CA LYS A 71 -11.17 -12.92 -5.82
C LYS A 71 -10.33 -12.56 -7.04
N LEU A 72 -10.84 -12.83 -8.25
CA LEU A 72 -10.18 -12.47 -9.50
C LEU A 72 -10.04 -10.95 -9.64
N ALA A 73 -11.06 -10.19 -9.27
CA ALA A 73 -11.01 -8.73 -9.29
C ALA A 73 -9.96 -8.18 -8.31
N MET A 74 -9.80 -8.77 -7.14
CA MET A 74 -8.76 -8.39 -6.18
C MET A 74 -7.35 -8.67 -6.72
N VAL A 75 -7.14 -9.85 -7.31
CA VAL A 75 -5.85 -10.23 -7.91
C VAL A 75 -5.51 -9.37 -9.14
N HIS A 76 -6.53 -8.87 -9.84
CA HIS A 76 -6.34 -7.96 -10.98
C HIS A 76 -5.68 -6.63 -10.60
N VAL A 77 -5.86 -6.18 -9.36
CA VAL A 77 -5.22 -4.97 -8.86
C VAL A 77 -3.74 -5.25 -8.55
N SER A 78 -2.87 -4.91 -9.49
CA SER A 78 -1.42 -5.11 -9.34
C SER A 78 -0.79 -4.15 -8.32
N GLN A 79 0.40 -4.49 -7.83
CA GLN A 79 1.17 -3.58 -6.96
C GLN A 79 1.47 -2.24 -7.63
N ASN A 80 1.75 -2.22 -8.93
CA ASN A 80 2.01 -0.99 -9.67
C ASN A 80 0.76 -0.11 -9.76
N ALA A 81 -0.42 -0.72 -10.00
CA ALA A 81 -1.70 -0.01 -9.97
C ALA A 81 -1.96 0.58 -8.58
N THR A 82 -1.73 -0.19 -7.51
CA THR A 82 -1.90 0.28 -6.13
C THR A 82 -1.01 1.50 -5.83
N ARG A 83 0.26 1.46 -6.24
CA ARG A 83 1.16 2.63 -6.12
C ARG A 83 0.62 3.85 -6.88
N GLY A 84 0.07 3.63 -8.07
CA GLY A 84 -0.58 4.68 -8.86
C GLY A 84 -1.76 5.30 -8.12
N PHE A 85 -2.57 4.51 -7.41
CA PHE A 85 -3.69 5.00 -6.61
C PHE A 85 -3.23 5.88 -5.45
N PHE A 86 -2.16 5.47 -4.76
CA PHE A 86 -1.58 6.29 -3.68
C PHE A 86 -1.05 7.62 -4.22
N ARG A 87 -0.32 7.62 -5.33
CA ARG A 87 0.18 8.85 -5.97
C ARG A 87 -0.97 9.77 -6.41
N HIS A 88 -2.01 9.21 -7.00
CA HIS A 88 -3.18 9.98 -7.40
C HIS A 88 -3.88 10.63 -6.21
N ALA A 89 -3.93 9.95 -5.08
CA ALA A 89 -4.45 10.48 -3.82
C ALA A 89 -3.50 11.47 -3.12
N GLY A 90 -2.37 11.83 -3.73
CA GLY A 90 -1.42 12.82 -3.20
C GLY A 90 -0.39 12.27 -2.21
N TYR A 91 -0.21 10.95 -2.15
CA TYR A 91 0.81 10.33 -1.30
C TYR A 91 2.09 10.04 -2.09
N ASP A 92 3.23 10.40 -1.52
CA ASP A 92 4.53 10.01 -2.04
C ASP A 92 4.75 8.52 -1.80
N VAL A 93 4.79 7.77 -2.89
CA VAL A 93 5.07 6.34 -2.88
C VAL A 93 6.32 6.07 -3.70
N LEU A 94 7.35 5.61 -3.03
CA LEU A 94 8.59 5.24 -3.68
C LEU A 94 8.36 4.09 -4.67
N THR A 95 9.01 4.18 -5.82
CA THR A 95 9.07 3.06 -6.78
C THR A 95 9.90 1.91 -6.19
N VAL A 96 9.81 0.73 -6.79
CA VAL A 96 10.65 -0.42 -6.37
C VAL A 96 12.13 -0.08 -6.50
N ALA A 97 12.51 0.62 -7.55
CA ALA A 97 13.89 1.03 -7.79
C ALA A 97 14.39 2.01 -6.70
N GLU A 98 13.56 3.00 -6.35
CA GLU A 98 13.89 3.96 -5.29
C GLU A 98 13.98 3.29 -3.92
N LEU A 99 13.12 2.30 -3.63
CA LEU A 99 13.20 1.50 -2.41
C LEU A 99 14.48 0.68 -2.34
N GLN A 100 14.85 0.01 -3.43
CA GLN A 100 16.09 -0.77 -3.51
C GLN A 100 17.33 0.12 -3.32
N GLU A 101 17.33 1.30 -3.94
CA GLU A 101 18.42 2.27 -3.80
C GLU A 101 18.51 2.79 -2.35
N LEU A 102 17.37 3.07 -1.71
CA LEU A 102 17.33 3.48 -0.31
C LEU A 102 17.85 2.38 0.63
N GLU A 103 17.49 1.12 0.38
CA GLU A 103 17.99 -0.01 1.15
C GLU A 103 19.50 -0.22 0.95
N ARG A 104 20.00 -0.03 -0.28
CA ARG A 104 21.42 -0.08 -0.59
C ARG A 104 22.19 0.98 0.20
N ARG A 105 21.74 2.24 0.17
CA ARG A 105 22.37 3.34 0.93
C ARG A 105 22.39 3.08 2.42
N LYS A 106 21.29 2.60 3.00
CA LYS A 106 21.24 2.25 4.42
C LYS A 106 22.23 1.13 4.80
N LYS A 107 22.44 0.16 3.92
CA LYS A 107 23.44 -0.90 4.14
C LYS A 107 24.86 -0.35 4.10
N GLU A 108 25.17 0.54 3.15
CA GLU A 108 26.47 1.21 3.03
C GLU A 108 26.77 2.08 4.24
N GLU A 109 25.81 2.89 4.70
CA GLU A 109 25.94 3.70 5.91
C GLU A 109 26.21 2.84 7.15
N LYS A 110 25.49 1.73 7.30
CA LYS A 110 25.67 0.80 8.41
C LYS A 110 27.06 0.15 8.36
N PHE A 111 27.54 -0.21 7.18
CA PHE A 111 28.88 -0.78 6.99
C PHE A 111 29.97 0.23 7.34
N LEU A 112 29.85 1.49 6.87
CA LEU A 112 30.76 2.57 7.21
C LEU A 112 30.79 2.85 8.72
N MET A 113 29.62 2.87 9.38
CA MET A 113 29.55 3.04 10.84
C MET A 113 30.30 1.91 11.57
N LEU A 114 30.08 0.66 11.19
CA LEU A 114 30.77 -0.50 11.76
C LEU A 114 32.29 -0.43 11.55
N PHE A 115 32.70 -0.01 10.36
CA PHE A 115 34.13 0.17 10.05
C PHE A 115 34.78 1.25 10.90
N LEU A 116 34.11 2.40 11.08
CA LEU A 116 34.59 3.49 11.92
C LEU A 116 34.65 3.11 13.40
N ILE A 117 33.64 2.38 13.90
CA ILE A 117 33.62 1.88 15.28
C ILE A 117 34.76 0.90 15.52
N ASN A 118 35.00 -0.04 14.60
CA ASN A 118 36.12 -0.97 14.71
C ASN A 118 37.46 -0.24 14.70
N LYS A 119 37.62 0.77 13.85
CA LYS A 119 38.85 1.58 13.82
C LYS A 119 39.10 2.33 15.13
N LEU A 120 38.03 2.86 15.76
CA LEU A 120 38.12 3.56 17.05
C LEU A 120 38.43 2.62 18.23
N ILE A 121 38.05 1.34 18.14
CA ILE A 121 38.26 0.37 19.23
C ILE A 121 39.69 -0.24 19.17
N TYR A 122 40.28 -0.37 17.98
CA TYR A 122 41.54 -1.05 17.78
C TYR A 122 42.73 -0.11 17.50
N GLU A 123 42.58 1.20 17.53
CA GLU A 123 43.62 2.22 17.64
C GLU A 123 43.74 2.73 19.09
#